data_245014cf6660b63d779c6f71678143d1
#
_entry.id   245014cf6660b63d779c6f71678143d1
#
_cell.length_a   1.000
_cell.length_b   1.000
_cell.length_c   1.000
_cell.angle_alpha   90.00
_cell.angle_beta   90.00
_cell.angle_gamma   90.00
#
_symmetry.space_group_name_H-M   'P 1'
#
loop_
_entity.id
_entity.type
_entity.pdbx_description
1 polymer ?
#
loop_
_entity_poly.entity_id
_entity_poly.type
_entity_poly.pdbx_seq_one_letter_code
_entity_poly.pdbx_strand_id
1 'polypeptide(L)'
;MGSPVPGTIDPGIRDAVECLQRSGVETFESCEGGTGHAYTEPTVRFRGTPEAGWRAVAVCFANGLPIVCLRRVWYVLDANEPTGPDWEIVFRQRTDPSRA
;
A
#
# COMPACT_ATOMS: atom_id res chain seq x y z
N MET A 1 -12.91 20.26 0.44
CA MET A 1 -12.75 19.84 0.77
C MET A 1 -12.37 19.22 1.09
N GLY A 2 -12.22 19.04 1.14
CA GLY A 2 -11.80 18.45 1.61
C GLY A 2 -11.77 17.57 2.10
N SER A 3 -12.00 17.01 2.18
CA SER A 3 -12.10 16.17 2.75
C SER A 3 -11.44 15.53 2.91
N PRO A 4 -11.18 15.49 3.22
CA PRO A 4 -10.44 14.73 3.45
C PRO A 4 -10.31 13.91 4.20
N VAL A 5 -10.37 13.85 4.87
CA VAL A 5 -10.21 13.21 5.75
C VAL A 5 -10.20 11.82 5.65
N PRO A 6 -11.20 11.09 5.72
CA PRO A 6 -11.09 9.71 5.58
C PRO A 6 -10.65 9.51 4.21
N GLY A 7 -9.92 8.96 3.80
CA GLY A 7 -9.45 8.86 2.50
C GLY A 7 -8.30 9.75 2.20
N THR A 8 -7.90 10.52 3.17
CA THR A 8 -6.70 11.30 3.02
C THR A 8 -5.50 10.37 2.93
N ILE A 9 -4.70 10.54 1.91
CA ILE A 9 -3.56 9.69 1.66
C ILE A 9 -2.29 10.43 2.09
N ASP A 10 -1.44 9.75 2.86
CA ASP A 10 -0.17 10.32 3.26
C ASP A 10 0.63 10.77 2.05
N PRO A 11 1.24 11.96 2.09
CA PRO A 11 1.96 12.46 0.92
C PRO A 11 3.06 11.52 0.44
N GLY A 12 3.72 10.84 1.34
CA GLY A 12 4.85 10.00 0.98
C GLY A 12 4.48 8.72 0.26
N ILE A 13 3.17 8.40 0.18
CA ILE A 13 2.71 7.19 -0.50
C ILE A 13 1.68 7.52 -1.58
N ARG A 14 1.36 8.79 -1.74
CA ARG A 14 0.27 9.19 -2.64
C ARG A 14 0.49 8.75 -4.07
N ASP A 15 1.70 8.92 -4.59
CA ASP A 15 1.97 8.56 -5.98
C ASP A 15 1.72 7.07 -6.22
N ALA A 16 2.13 6.24 -5.28
CA ALA A 16 1.94 4.80 -5.41
C ALA A 16 0.44 4.46 -5.42
N VAL A 17 -0.31 5.05 -4.48
CA VAL A 17 -1.73 4.78 -4.39
C VAL A 17 -2.45 5.22 -5.64
N GLU A 18 -2.16 6.43 -6.13
CA GLU A 18 -2.83 6.95 -7.31
C GLU A 18 -2.50 6.11 -8.54
N CYS A 19 -1.25 5.68 -8.64
CA CYS A 19 -0.83 4.86 -9.75
C CYS A 19 -1.58 3.53 -9.76
N LEU A 20 -1.68 2.89 -8.61
CA LEU A 20 -2.39 1.63 -8.49
C LEU A 20 -3.88 1.80 -8.78
N GLN A 21 -4.49 2.86 -8.26
CA GLN A 21 -5.91 3.10 -8.48
C GLN A 21 -6.21 3.35 -9.96
N ARG A 22 -5.36 4.11 -10.63
CA ARG A 22 -5.55 4.35 -12.06
C ARG A 22 -5.48 3.07 -12.86
N SER A 23 -4.78 2.08 -12.36
CA SER A 23 -4.65 0.79 -13.04
C SER A 23 -5.70 -0.22 -12.61
N GLY A 24 -6.68 0.20 -11.84
CA GLY A 24 -7.79 -0.66 -11.47
C GLY A 24 -7.56 -1.49 -10.22
N VAL A 25 -6.52 -1.18 -9.46
CA VAL A 25 -6.26 -1.89 -8.20
C VAL A 25 -7.10 -1.26 -7.09
N GLU A 26 -7.83 -2.09 -6.37
CA GLU A 26 -8.74 -1.61 -5.34
C GLU A 26 -8.01 -1.46 -4.01
N THR A 27 -7.37 -0.30 -3.82
CA THR A 27 -6.66 -0.01 -2.58
C THR A 27 -7.65 0.39 -1.49
N PHE A 28 -7.33 0.05 -0.24
CA PHE A 28 -8.21 0.44 0.86
C PHE A 28 -7.44 0.95 2.07
N GLU A 29 -6.14 0.77 2.12
CA GLU A 29 -5.34 1.25 3.23
C GLU A 29 -3.94 1.59 2.73
N SER A 30 -3.38 2.68 3.23
CA SER A 30 -2.03 3.06 2.86
C SER A 30 -1.38 3.83 3.98
N CYS A 31 -0.05 3.77 4.04
CA CYS A 31 0.74 4.47 5.05
C CYS A 31 2.11 4.74 4.47
N GLU A 32 2.60 5.96 4.66
CA GLU A 32 3.93 6.31 4.13
C GLU A 32 5.06 5.72 4.95
N GLY A 33 4.76 5.15 6.11
CA GLY A 33 5.77 4.53 6.96
C GLY A 33 6.46 5.52 7.85
N GLY A 34 7.27 5.00 8.75
CA GLY A 34 8.07 5.81 9.65
C GLY A 34 7.62 5.72 11.09
N THR A 35 8.38 6.37 11.94
CA THR A 35 8.10 6.38 13.38
C THR A 35 6.75 7.03 13.65
N GLY A 36 5.95 6.38 14.44
CA GLY A 36 4.64 6.90 14.80
C GLY A 36 3.54 6.59 13.81
N HIS A 37 3.86 5.97 12.68
CA HIS A 37 2.87 5.57 11.71
C HIS A 37 2.41 4.14 11.98
N ALA A 38 1.29 3.77 11.36
CA ALA A 38 0.75 2.42 11.53
C ALA A 38 1.71 1.34 11.04
N TYR A 39 2.52 1.67 10.06
CA TYR A 39 3.52 0.77 9.51
C TYR A 39 4.87 1.45 9.59
N THR A 40 5.93 0.65 9.74
CA THR A 40 7.27 1.21 9.75
C THR A 40 7.78 1.53 8.35
N GLU A 41 7.22 0.86 7.34
CA GLU A 41 7.60 1.07 5.96
C GLU A 41 6.40 1.48 5.13
N PRO A 42 6.62 2.17 4.00
CA PRO A 42 5.51 2.55 3.14
C PRO A 42 4.76 1.29 2.70
N THR A 43 3.47 1.27 2.91
CA THR A 43 2.64 0.09 2.72
C THR A 43 1.33 0.46 2.09
N VAL A 44 0.88 -0.34 1.12
CA VAL A 44 -0.45 -0.21 0.52
C VAL A 44 -1.12 -1.56 0.55
N ARG A 45 -2.35 -1.59 1.05
CA ARG A 45 -3.16 -2.80 1.04
C ARG A 45 -4.27 -2.67 0.02
N PHE A 46 -4.56 -3.77 -0.65
CA PHE A 46 -5.60 -3.78 -1.67
C PHE A 46 -6.25 -5.14 -1.73
N ARG A 47 -7.44 -5.15 -2.33
CA ARG A 47 -8.22 -6.38 -2.49
C ARG A 47 -8.04 -6.93 -3.88
N GLY A 48 -8.32 -8.22 -4.01
CA GLY A 48 -8.37 -8.81 -5.33
C GLY A 48 -7.84 -10.23 -5.40
N THR A 49 -7.95 -10.75 -6.59
CA THR A 49 -7.54 -12.11 -6.92
C THR A 49 -6.02 -12.19 -7.01
N PRO A 50 -5.46 -13.39 -7.20
CA PRO A 50 -4.02 -13.50 -7.46
C PRO A 50 -3.57 -12.65 -8.65
N GLU A 51 -4.41 -12.55 -9.67
CA GLU A 51 -4.07 -11.72 -10.83
C GLU A 51 -3.95 -10.25 -10.43
N ALA A 52 -4.75 -9.80 -9.46
CA ALA A 52 -4.66 -8.43 -9.01
C ALA A 52 -3.31 -8.17 -8.36
N GLY A 53 -2.79 -9.15 -7.62
CA GLY A 53 -1.46 -9.04 -7.02
C GLY A 53 -0.38 -8.88 -8.06
N TRP A 54 -0.42 -9.72 -9.09
CA TRP A 54 0.58 -9.65 -10.16
C TRP A 54 0.46 -8.34 -10.93
N ARG A 55 -0.78 -7.90 -11.18
CA ARG A 55 -1.00 -6.63 -11.86
C ARG A 55 -0.40 -5.48 -11.08
N ALA A 56 -0.61 -5.49 -9.77
CA ALA A 56 -0.10 -4.42 -8.93
C ALA A 56 1.43 -4.36 -8.98
N VAL A 57 2.09 -5.51 -8.92
CA VAL A 57 3.54 -5.57 -9.04
C VAL A 57 3.99 -5.04 -10.39
N ALA A 58 3.32 -5.45 -11.45
CA ALA A 58 3.67 -5.00 -12.80
C ALA A 58 3.52 -3.48 -12.93
N VAL A 59 2.45 -2.93 -12.35
CA VAL A 59 2.22 -1.49 -12.37
C VAL A 59 3.33 -0.76 -11.64
N CYS A 60 3.73 -1.30 -10.47
CA CYS A 60 4.80 -0.68 -9.71
C CYS A 60 6.11 -0.66 -10.50
N PHE A 61 6.46 -1.77 -11.13
CA PHE A 61 7.68 -1.82 -11.93
C PHE A 61 7.61 -0.86 -13.11
N ALA A 62 6.46 -0.82 -13.78
CA ALA A 62 6.31 0.04 -14.95
C ALA A 62 6.43 1.51 -14.60
N ASN A 63 6.15 1.87 -13.37
CA ASN A 63 6.16 3.26 -12.93
C ASN A 63 7.34 3.60 -12.02
N GLY A 64 8.31 2.69 -11.93
CA GLY A 64 9.51 2.96 -11.15
C GLY A 64 9.29 3.04 -9.66
N LEU A 65 8.23 2.43 -9.16
CA LEU A 65 7.97 2.44 -7.74
C LEU A 65 8.85 1.39 -7.05
N PRO A 66 9.50 1.74 -5.94
CA PRO A 66 10.51 0.86 -5.32
C PRO A 66 9.88 -0.22 -4.44
N ILE A 67 9.27 -1.19 -5.07
CA ILE A 67 8.61 -2.28 -4.36
C ILE A 67 9.64 -3.18 -3.69
N VAL A 68 9.35 -3.58 -2.47
CA VAL A 68 10.20 -4.48 -1.69
C VAL A 68 9.60 -5.86 -1.60
N CYS A 69 8.30 -5.94 -1.31
CA CYS A 69 7.66 -7.25 -1.24
C CYS A 69 6.16 -7.14 -1.43
N LEU A 70 5.58 -8.28 -1.77
CA LEU A 70 4.14 -8.43 -1.92
C LEU A 70 3.76 -9.65 -1.10
N ARG A 71 2.70 -9.54 -0.29
CA ARG A 71 2.26 -10.68 0.49
C ARG A 71 0.75 -10.69 0.66
N ARG A 72 0.23 -11.87 0.94
CA ARG A 72 -1.17 -12.07 1.30
C ARG A 72 -1.31 -11.91 2.80
N VAL A 73 -2.39 -11.27 3.23
CA VAL A 73 -2.59 -10.98 4.63
C VAL A 73 -3.98 -11.47 5.06
N TRP A 74 -4.00 -12.21 6.13
CA TRP A 74 -5.24 -12.60 6.78
C TRP A 74 -5.32 -11.85 8.11
N TYR A 75 -6.52 -11.47 8.48
CA TYR A 75 -6.77 -10.80 9.76
C TYR A 75 -7.55 -11.72 10.66
N VAL A 76 -7.28 -11.65 11.94
CA VAL A 76 -8.07 -12.38 12.92
C VAL A 76 -8.81 -11.34 13.74
N LEU A 77 -9.99 -11.01 13.29
CA LEU A 77 -10.83 -10.04 13.95
C LEU A 77 -11.76 -10.77 14.90
N ASP A 78 -12.01 -10.17 16.04
CA ASP A 78 -12.89 -10.76 17.05
C ASP A 78 -12.46 -12.13 17.52
N ALA A 79 -11.22 -12.49 17.26
CA ALA A 79 -10.63 -13.71 17.75
C ALA A 79 -11.37 -14.98 17.37
N ASN A 80 -12.12 -14.93 16.29
CA ASN A 80 -12.90 -16.10 15.90
C ASN A 80 -12.38 -16.79 14.67
N GLU A 81 -12.28 -16.06 13.57
CA GLU A 81 -11.82 -16.68 12.36
C GLU A 81 -11.08 -15.67 11.51
N PRO A 82 -10.18 -16.16 10.66
CA PRO A 82 -9.43 -15.27 9.79
C PRO A 82 -10.35 -14.65 8.75
N THR A 83 -10.09 -13.40 8.43
CA THR A 83 -10.80 -12.66 7.40
C THR A 83 -9.78 -12.22 6.36
N GLY A 84 -10.12 -12.35 5.12
CA GLY A 84 -9.23 -12.02 4.00
C GLY A 84 -9.26 -13.14 3.00
N PRO A 85 -8.19 -13.33 2.23
CA PRO A 85 -6.94 -12.57 2.30
C PRO A 85 -6.99 -11.29 1.48
N ASP A 86 -6.26 -10.30 1.95
CA ASP A 86 -6.00 -9.10 1.18
C ASP A 86 -4.56 -9.11 0.74
N TRP A 87 -4.21 -8.17 -0.14
CA TRP A 87 -2.83 -8.02 -0.59
C TRP A 87 -2.16 -6.87 0.14
N GLU A 88 -0.86 -7.00 0.34
CA GLU A 88 -0.08 -5.93 0.94
C GLU A 88 1.20 -5.76 0.15
N ILE A 89 1.43 -4.55 -0.36
CA ILE A 89 2.67 -4.19 -1.02
C ILE A 89 3.46 -3.30 -0.07
N VAL A 90 4.75 -3.62 0.09
CA VAL A 90 5.66 -2.81 0.88
C VAL A 90 6.67 -2.19 -0.05
N PHE A 91 6.92 -0.90 0.12
CA PHE A 91 7.87 -0.17 -0.69
C PHE A 91 9.10 0.18 0.13
N ARG A 92 10.23 0.39 -0.57
CA ARG A 92 11.42 0.87 0.10
C ARG A 92 11.15 2.25 0.66
N GLN A 93 11.58 2.47 1.90
CA GLN A 93 11.39 3.76 2.51
C GLN A 93 12.23 4.79 1.77
N ARG A 94 11.60 5.93 1.47
CA ARG A 94 12.29 6.98 0.75
C ARG A 94 13.39 7.57 1.62
N THR A 95 14.57 7.69 1.06
CA THR A 95 15.68 8.31 1.75
C THR A 95 15.63 9.82 1.48
N ASP A 96 15.67 10.60 2.55
CA ASP A 96 15.72 12.03 2.43
C ASP A 96 17.11 12.41 1.91
N PRO A 97 17.19 13.06 0.74
CA PRO A 97 18.50 13.42 0.19
C PRO A 97 19.36 14.24 1.14
N SER A 98 18.73 15.03 1.99
CA SER A 98 19.50 15.86 2.91
C SER A 98 20.17 15.03 4.00
N ARG A 99 19.78 13.78 4.14
CA ARG A 99 20.37 12.89 5.14
C ARG A 99 21.23 11.80 4.54
N ALA A 100 21.31 11.78 3.25
CA ALA A 100 22.05 10.74 2.56
C ALA A 100 23.54 10.97 2.69
#